data_3ccbd2470a13f7a50d177c0d5f504ff7
#
_entry.id   3ccbd2470a13f7a50d177c0d5f504ff7
#
_cell.length_a   1.000
_cell.length_b   1.000
_cell.length_c   1.000
_cell.angle_alpha   90.00
_cell.angle_beta   90.00
_cell.angle_gamma   90.00
#
_symmetry.space_group_name_H-M   'P 1'
#
loop_
_entity.id
_entity.type
_entity.pdbx_description
1 polymer ?
#
loop_
_entity_poly.entity_id
_entity_poly.type
_entity_poly.pdbx_seq_one_letter_code
_entity_poly.pdbx_strand_id
1 'polypeptide(L)'
;MQMSKTVYLDNSATTPLCDAAKEAMREAMECYGNPSSLHPEGVRAGMLLEQARRRIAATLGLRGTLSPGQVIFTASGTEADTLALRGTAFAKSRRKGGRIITTDSEHSAVEKTVAALEDEGFEVVRIPTRQGVLDLDAYEKALNDRVF
;
A
#
# COMPACT_ATOMS: atom_id res chain seq x y z
N MET A 1 10.12 -43.71 -0.23
CA MET A 1 8.84 -43.05 0.09
C MET A 1 8.80 -41.76 -0.72
N GLN A 2 7.98 -41.77 -1.79
CA GLN A 2 7.86 -40.59 -2.66
C GLN A 2 7.06 -39.51 -1.89
N MET A 3 7.69 -38.42 -1.49
CA MET A 3 6.97 -37.30 -0.88
C MET A 3 5.95 -36.78 -1.90
N SER A 4 4.67 -36.77 -1.55
CA SER A 4 3.64 -36.17 -2.39
C SER A 4 3.98 -34.69 -2.57
N LYS A 5 4.01 -34.23 -3.82
CA LYS A 5 4.25 -32.81 -4.14
C LYS A 5 3.05 -32.01 -3.62
N THR A 6 3.26 -31.24 -2.55
CA THR A 6 2.24 -30.34 -2.02
C THR A 6 1.98 -29.22 -3.03
N VAL A 7 0.73 -28.99 -3.38
CA VAL A 7 0.29 -27.85 -4.20
C VAL A 7 -0.30 -26.81 -3.25
N TYR A 8 0.34 -25.65 -3.18
CA TYR A 8 -0.14 -24.53 -2.37
C TYR A 8 -0.98 -23.58 -3.23
N LEU A 9 -2.23 -23.37 -2.86
CA LEU A 9 -3.21 -22.60 -3.64
C LEU A 9 -3.69 -21.32 -2.93
N ASP A 10 -3.27 -21.08 -1.70
CA ASP A 10 -3.68 -19.92 -0.90
C ASP A 10 -2.68 -18.76 -1.01
N ASN A 11 -2.39 -18.34 -2.24
CA ASN A 11 -1.43 -17.24 -2.49
C ASN A 11 -1.95 -15.87 -2.06
N SER A 12 -3.25 -15.74 -1.78
CA SER A 12 -3.84 -14.51 -1.22
C SER A 12 -3.45 -14.30 0.24
N ALA A 13 -3.23 -15.38 0.99
CA ALA A 13 -2.78 -15.28 2.37
C ALA A 13 -1.28 -14.98 2.46
N THR A 14 -0.45 -15.68 1.67
CA THR A 14 0.99 -15.46 1.61
C THR A 14 1.59 -16.16 0.39
N THR A 15 2.80 -15.75 0.01
CA THR A 15 3.60 -16.41 -1.03
C THR A 15 5.01 -16.68 -0.54
N PRO A 16 5.67 -17.78 -0.97
CA PRO A 16 7.07 -17.99 -0.66
C PRO A 16 7.93 -16.91 -1.33
N LEU A 17 8.98 -16.47 -0.63
CA LEU A 17 9.97 -15.57 -1.23
C LEU A 17 10.66 -16.25 -2.41
N CYS A 18 10.76 -15.57 -3.53
CA CYS A 18 11.57 -16.00 -4.66
C CYS A 18 13.07 -15.93 -4.32
N ASP A 19 13.90 -16.67 -5.05
CA ASP A 19 15.33 -16.75 -4.72
C ASP A 19 16.05 -15.41 -4.89
N ALA A 20 15.65 -14.60 -5.87
CA ALA A 20 16.17 -13.24 -6.04
C ALA A 20 15.86 -12.34 -4.83
N ALA A 21 14.67 -12.44 -4.24
CA ALA A 21 14.31 -11.69 -3.04
C ALA A 21 15.12 -12.16 -1.82
N LYS A 22 15.31 -13.49 -1.65
CA LYS A 22 16.13 -14.05 -0.57
C LYS A 22 17.57 -13.57 -0.66
N GLU A 23 18.13 -13.51 -1.87
CA GLU A 23 19.50 -13.05 -2.06
C GLU A 23 19.65 -11.55 -1.77
N ALA A 24 18.73 -10.73 -2.29
CA ALA A 24 18.72 -9.29 -1.99
C ALA A 24 18.59 -9.00 -0.48
N MET A 25 17.82 -9.82 0.25
CA MET A 25 17.74 -9.71 1.72
C MET A 25 19.05 -10.05 2.39
N ARG A 26 19.76 -11.11 1.95
CA ARG A 26 21.08 -11.45 2.50
C ARG A 26 22.08 -10.32 2.28
N GLU A 27 22.17 -9.79 1.06
CA GLU A 27 23.02 -8.65 0.75
C GLU A 27 22.68 -7.42 1.61
N ALA A 28 21.39 -7.15 1.83
CA ALA A 28 20.97 -6.04 2.67
C ALA A 28 21.34 -6.22 4.15
N MET A 29 21.32 -7.43 4.68
CA MET A 29 21.74 -7.74 6.06
C MET A 29 23.22 -7.42 6.30
N GLU A 30 24.07 -7.54 5.28
CA GLU A 30 25.50 -7.17 5.38
C GLU A 30 25.73 -5.65 5.34
N CYS A 31 24.71 -4.87 4.98
CA CYS A 31 24.77 -3.42 4.90
C CYS A 31 24.17 -2.80 6.16
N TYR A 32 24.88 -2.91 7.31
CA TYR A 32 24.42 -2.26 8.53
C TYR A 32 24.69 -0.76 8.52
N GLY A 33 23.86 0.00 9.19
CA GLY A 33 24.01 1.44 9.36
C GLY A 33 22.66 2.17 9.45
N ASN A 34 22.67 3.32 10.09
CA ASN A 34 21.52 4.20 10.08
C ASN A 34 21.54 5.03 8.78
N PRO A 35 20.54 4.89 7.88
CA PRO A 35 20.53 5.62 6.61
C PRO A 35 20.47 7.15 6.74
N SER A 36 20.22 7.68 7.94
CA SER A 36 20.24 9.11 8.23
C SER A 36 21.60 9.62 8.75
N SER A 37 22.58 8.72 8.96
CA SER A 37 23.92 9.09 9.44
C SER A 37 24.85 9.48 8.30
N LEU A 38 25.77 10.40 8.59
CA LEU A 38 26.71 10.96 7.60
C LEU A 38 28.04 10.19 7.49
N HIS A 39 28.29 9.21 8.37
CA HIS A 39 29.46 8.35 8.28
C HIS A 39 29.29 7.27 7.19
N PRO A 40 30.38 6.62 6.74
CA PRO A 40 30.36 5.73 5.56
C PRO A 40 29.32 4.62 5.62
N GLU A 41 29.09 4.01 6.78
CA GLU A 41 28.09 2.95 6.96
C GLU A 41 26.67 3.47 6.78
N GLY A 42 26.36 4.65 7.32
CA GLY A 42 25.07 5.30 7.16
C GLY A 42 24.83 5.69 5.70
N VAL A 43 25.83 6.26 5.03
CA VAL A 43 25.73 6.62 3.61
C VAL A 43 25.47 5.37 2.75
N ARG A 44 26.15 4.24 3.00
CA ARG A 44 25.88 2.99 2.28
C ARG A 44 24.45 2.50 2.49
N ALA A 45 23.95 2.51 3.73
CA ALA A 45 22.57 2.14 4.04
C ALA A 45 21.56 3.09 3.36
N GLY A 46 21.83 4.39 3.35
CA GLY A 46 21.02 5.38 2.65
C GLY A 46 20.96 5.15 1.13
N MET A 47 22.11 4.84 0.52
CA MET A 47 22.17 4.51 -0.91
C MET A 47 21.37 3.24 -1.26
N LEU A 48 21.45 2.19 -0.43
CA LEU A 48 20.68 0.97 -0.62
C LEU A 48 19.17 1.25 -0.57
N LEU A 49 18.73 2.00 0.43
CA LEU A 49 17.34 2.40 0.60
C LEU A 49 16.82 3.22 -0.59
N GLU A 50 17.61 4.18 -1.06
CA GLU A 50 17.25 5.02 -2.19
C GLU A 50 17.21 4.23 -3.52
N GLN A 51 18.13 3.29 -3.72
CA GLN A 51 18.07 2.38 -4.88
C GLN A 51 16.81 1.52 -4.84
N ALA A 52 16.41 1.01 -3.68
CA ALA A 52 15.17 0.24 -3.53
C ALA A 52 13.95 1.10 -3.92
N ARG A 53 13.87 2.36 -3.46
CA ARG A 53 12.81 3.30 -3.85
C ARG A 53 12.73 3.50 -5.36
N ARG A 54 13.88 3.74 -6.00
CA ARG A 54 13.94 3.95 -7.45
C ARG A 54 13.52 2.73 -8.25
N ARG A 55 13.91 1.52 -7.81
CA ARG A 55 13.50 0.27 -8.44
C ARG A 55 11.99 0.07 -8.36
N ILE A 56 11.41 0.26 -7.18
CA ILE A 56 9.95 0.16 -6.98
C ILE A 56 9.21 1.18 -7.84
N ALA A 57 9.64 2.43 -7.82
CA ALA A 57 9.03 3.48 -8.63
C ALA A 57 9.10 3.18 -10.14
N ALA A 58 10.24 2.68 -10.61
CA ALA A 58 10.39 2.27 -12.01
C ALA A 58 9.44 1.12 -12.38
N THR A 59 9.27 0.14 -11.50
CA THR A 59 8.34 -0.98 -11.68
C THR A 59 6.88 -0.50 -11.77
N LEU A 60 6.53 0.55 -11.03
CA LEU A 60 5.22 1.20 -11.07
C LEU A 60 5.06 2.20 -12.23
N GLY A 61 6.04 2.33 -13.11
CA GLY A 61 6.00 3.25 -14.25
C GLY A 61 6.19 4.73 -13.89
N LEU A 62 6.58 5.03 -12.65
CA LEU A 62 6.90 6.40 -12.24
C LEU A 62 8.22 6.83 -12.88
N ARG A 63 8.16 7.81 -13.76
CA ARG A 63 9.32 8.31 -14.52
C ARG A 63 9.80 9.65 -13.97
N GLY A 64 11.11 9.89 -14.07
CA GLY A 64 11.73 11.16 -13.69
C GLY A 64 12.45 11.10 -12.34
N THR A 65 12.82 12.27 -11.83
CA THR A 65 13.43 12.39 -10.50
C THR A 65 12.37 12.18 -9.45
N LEU A 66 12.54 11.17 -8.59
CA LEU A 66 11.62 10.94 -7.49
C LEU A 66 11.70 12.10 -6.50
N SER A 67 10.55 12.71 -6.22
CA SER A 67 10.44 13.63 -5.10
C SER A 67 10.45 12.87 -3.77
N PRO A 68 10.99 13.46 -2.69
CA PRO A 68 10.84 12.86 -1.36
C PRO A 68 9.36 12.57 -1.08
N GLY A 69 9.05 11.32 -0.68
CA GLY A 69 7.68 10.90 -0.36
C GLY A 69 6.89 10.24 -1.48
N GLN A 70 7.41 10.10 -2.71
CA GLN A 70 6.73 9.33 -3.76
C GLN A 70 6.65 7.82 -3.49
N VAL A 71 7.62 7.26 -2.77
CA VAL A 71 7.60 5.89 -2.27
C VAL A 71 7.90 5.91 -0.78
N ILE A 72 6.95 5.55 0.04
CA ILE A 72 7.07 5.48 1.49
C ILE A 72 7.06 4.03 1.90
N PHE A 73 8.11 3.59 2.59
CA PHE A 73 8.13 2.27 3.21
C PHE A 73 7.40 2.31 4.56
N THR A 74 6.56 1.33 4.79
CA THR A 74 5.80 1.14 6.02
C THR A 74 6.10 -0.23 6.63
N ALA A 75 5.78 -0.43 7.89
CA ALA A 75 6.00 -1.71 8.57
C ALA A 75 5.01 -2.80 8.14
N SER A 76 3.88 -2.42 7.53
CA SER A 76 2.85 -3.37 7.10
C SER A 76 1.94 -2.77 6.04
N GLY A 77 1.18 -3.63 5.32
CA GLY A 77 0.12 -3.20 4.42
C GLY A 77 -0.97 -2.41 5.15
N THR A 78 -1.32 -2.80 6.38
CA THR A 78 -2.28 -2.06 7.20
C THR A 78 -1.86 -0.61 7.46
N GLU A 79 -0.57 -0.40 7.75
CA GLU A 79 -0.04 0.96 7.91
C GLU A 79 -0.07 1.73 6.59
N ALA A 80 0.29 1.08 5.48
CA ALA A 80 0.25 1.68 4.15
C ALA A 80 -1.16 2.13 3.77
N ASP A 81 -2.16 1.26 3.94
CA ASP A 81 -3.56 1.54 3.66
C ASP A 81 -4.08 2.69 4.54
N THR A 82 -3.80 2.64 5.83
CA THR A 82 -4.21 3.69 6.79
C THR A 82 -3.57 5.03 6.43
N LEU A 83 -2.27 5.04 6.13
CA LEU A 83 -1.55 6.25 5.75
C LEU A 83 -2.10 6.87 4.45
N ALA A 84 -2.37 6.04 3.44
CA ALA A 84 -2.91 6.48 2.17
C ALA A 84 -4.33 7.04 2.32
N LEU A 85 -5.22 6.32 2.98
CA LEU A 85 -6.62 6.70 3.13
C LEU A 85 -6.76 7.96 4.01
N ARG A 86 -6.19 7.96 5.21
CA ARG A 86 -6.25 9.11 6.12
C ARG A 86 -5.49 10.33 5.56
N GLY A 87 -4.32 10.10 4.98
CA GLY A 87 -3.54 11.16 4.35
C GLY A 87 -4.31 11.86 3.23
N THR A 88 -5.03 11.09 2.40
CA THR A 88 -5.89 11.63 1.34
C THR A 88 -7.09 12.36 1.93
N ALA A 89 -7.79 11.76 2.89
CA ALA A 89 -8.99 12.32 3.51
C ALA A 89 -8.73 13.69 4.17
N PHE A 90 -7.57 13.84 4.85
CA PHE A 90 -7.21 15.08 5.55
C PHE A 90 -6.34 16.05 4.75
N ALA A 91 -5.99 15.73 3.50
CA ALA A 91 -5.23 16.67 2.66
C ALA A 91 -6.01 17.98 2.49
N LYS A 92 -5.33 19.13 2.67
CA LYS A 92 -5.96 20.46 2.63
C LYS A 92 -6.74 20.72 1.34
N SER A 93 -6.25 20.20 0.21
CA SER A 93 -6.88 20.32 -1.10
C SER A 93 -8.19 19.56 -1.23
N ARG A 94 -8.46 18.60 -0.34
CA ARG A 94 -9.62 17.71 -0.38
C ARG A 94 -10.75 18.10 0.57
N ARG A 95 -10.60 19.17 1.36
CA ARG A 95 -11.59 19.59 2.38
C ARG A 95 -12.96 19.95 1.85
N LYS A 96 -13.12 20.18 0.56
CA LYS A 96 -14.43 20.48 -0.07
C LYS A 96 -15.25 19.22 -0.33
N GLY A 97 -14.61 18.07 -0.41
CA GLY A 97 -15.26 16.78 -0.52
C GLY A 97 -15.79 16.31 0.83
N GLY A 98 -15.83 15.07 1.04
CA GLY A 98 -16.29 14.48 2.30
C GLY A 98 -16.92 13.14 2.07
N ARG A 99 -17.00 12.70 0.83
CA ARG A 99 -17.52 11.38 0.46
C ARG A 99 -16.37 10.47 0.05
N ILE A 100 -16.35 9.30 0.67
CA ILE A 100 -15.48 8.18 0.37
C ILE A 100 -16.34 7.07 -0.22
N ILE A 101 -15.93 6.53 -1.37
CA ILE A 101 -16.56 5.35 -1.96
C ILE A 101 -15.60 4.18 -1.78
N THR A 102 -16.11 3.09 -1.24
CA THR A 102 -15.37 1.83 -1.03
C THR A 102 -16.25 0.65 -1.42
N THR A 103 -15.78 -0.58 -1.30
CA THR A 103 -16.58 -1.78 -1.52
C THR A 103 -16.90 -2.48 -0.20
N ASP A 104 -17.88 -3.38 -0.22
CA ASP A 104 -18.22 -4.23 0.94
C ASP A 104 -17.32 -5.48 1.08
N SER A 105 -16.33 -5.62 0.19
CA SER A 105 -15.42 -6.78 0.13
C SER A 105 -13.95 -6.42 0.37
N GLU A 106 -13.71 -5.27 0.99
CA GLU A 106 -12.37 -4.77 1.27
C GLU A 106 -11.65 -5.58 2.36
N HIS A 107 -10.33 -5.49 2.33
CA HIS A 107 -9.52 -6.01 3.43
C HIS A 107 -9.83 -5.26 4.74
N SER A 108 -9.73 -5.95 5.87
CA SER A 108 -10.04 -5.39 7.19
C SER A 108 -9.25 -4.11 7.53
N ALA A 109 -8.06 -3.92 6.98
CA ALA A 109 -7.27 -2.70 7.15
C ALA A 109 -7.95 -1.48 6.51
N VAL A 110 -8.52 -1.66 5.30
CA VAL A 110 -9.28 -0.63 4.59
C VAL A 110 -10.57 -0.35 5.33
N GLU A 111 -11.36 -1.40 5.62
CA GLU A 111 -12.68 -1.24 6.25
C GLU A 111 -12.60 -0.56 7.62
N LYS A 112 -11.66 -0.95 8.48
CA LYS A 112 -11.48 -0.32 9.79
C LYS A 112 -11.04 1.15 9.68
N THR A 113 -10.19 1.46 8.70
CA THR A 113 -9.75 2.84 8.46
C THR A 113 -10.90 3.70 7.95
N VAL A 114 -11.71 3.17 7.04
CA VAL A 114 -12.87 3.87 6.49
C VAL A 114 -13.96 4.06 7.55
N ALA A 115 -14.22 3.04 8.40
CA ALA A 115 -15.15 3.17 9.53
C ALA A 115 -14.71 4.27 10.52
N ALA A 116 -13.41 4.36 10.82
CA ALA A 116 -12.90 5.44 11.68
C ALA A 116 -13.06 6.83 11.01
N LEU A 117 -12.90 6.94 9.70
CA LEU A 117 -13.15 8.19 8.98
C LEU A 117 -14.65 8.55 8.97
N GLU A 118 -15.54 7.56 8.93
CA GLU A 118 -16.99 7.76 9.06
C GLU A 118 -17.35 8.33 10.44
N ASP A 119 -16.77 7.81 11.53
CA ASP A 119 -16.90 8.34 12.88
C ASP A 119 -16.35 9.78 13.00
N GLU A 120 -15.36 10.14 12.18
CA GLU A 120 -14.78 11.49 12.09
C GLU A 120 -15.57 12.45 11.20
N GLY A 121 -16.71 12.00 10.63
CA GLY A 121 -17.67 12.84 9.92
C GLY A 121 -17.56 12.78 8.39
N PHE A 122 -16.80 11.86 7.82
CA PHE A 122 -16.82 11.60 6.38
C PHE A 122 -18.05 10.78 6.01
N GLU A 123 -18.64 11.08 4.85
CA GLU A 123 -19.71 10.26 4.27
C GLU A 123 -19.09 9.05 3.58
N VAL A 124 -19.39 7.84 4.05
CA VAL A 124 -18.88 6.60 3.48
C VAL A 124 -19.97 5.85 2.75
N VAL A 125 -19.73 5.54 1.48
CA VAL A 125 -20.62 4.73 0.65
C VAL A 125 -19.92 3.42 0.30
N ARG A 126 -20.48 2.31 0.76
CA ARG A 126 -19.99 0.96 0.48
C ARG A 126 -20.77 0.38 -0.69
N ILE A 127 -20.09 0.17 -1.80
CA ILE A 127 -20.69 -0.42 -3.01
C ILE A 127 -20.77 -1.94 -2.84
N PRO A 128 -21.94 -2.55 -3.03
CA PRO A 128 -22.09 -3.98 -2.86
C PRO A 128 -21.37 -4.77 -3.94
N THR A 129 -20.80 -5.91 -3.55
CA THR A 129 -20.26 -6.92 -4.46
C THR A 129 -21.14 -8.16 -4.43
N ARG A 130 -21.48 -8.68 -5.61
CA ARG A 130 -22.28 -9.91 -5.75
C ARG A 130 -21.46 -10.95 -6.50
N GLN A 131 -21.19 -12.08 -5.85
CA GLN A 131 -20.36 -13.14 -6.41
C GLN A 131 -18.99 -12.64 -6.90
N GLY A 132 -18.39 -11.70 -6.17
CA GLY A 132 -17.10 -11.09 -6.52
C GLY A 132 -17.15 -10.03 -7.63
N VAL A 133 -18.34 -9.63 -8.09
CA VAL A 133 -18.53 -8.58 -9.11
C VAL A 133 -19.09 -7.32 -8.46
N LEU A 134 -18.45 -6.18 -8.72
CA LEU A 134 -18.89 -4.88 -8.23
C LEU A 134 -20.19 -4.45 -8.90
N ASP A 135 -21.12 -3.90 -8.13
CA ASP A 135 -22.34 -3.27 -8.65
C ASP A 135 -21.99 -1.89 -9.25
N LEU A 136 -21.78 -1.85 -10.57
CA LEU A 136 -21.39 -0.63 -11.29
C LEU A 136 -22.50 0.42 -11.29
N ASP A 137 -23.78 0.01 -11.32
CA ASP A 137 -24.90 0.95 -11.27
C ASP A 137 -24.95 1.66 -9.90
N ALA A 138 -24.69 0.94 -8.82
CA ALA A 138 -24.59 1.52 -7.49
C ALA A 138 -23.37 2.44 -7.38
N TYR A 139 -22.23 2.08 -7.97
CA TYR A 139 -21.04 2.91 -8.03
C TYR A 139 -21.30 4.23 -8.78
N GLU A 140 -21.86 4.18 -9.97
CA GLU A 140 -22.16 5.38 -10.75
C GLU A 140 -23.14 6.33 -10.02
N LYS A 141 -24.15 5.79 -9.34
CA LYS A 141 -25.08 6.59 -8.52
C LYS A 141 -24.41 7.22 -7.30
N ALA A 142 -23.37 6.60 -6.77
CA ALA A 142 -22.61 7.13 -5.63
C ALA A 142 -21.67 8.28 -6.01
N LEU A 143 -21.25 8.36 -7.27
CA LEU A 143 -20.37 9.42 -7.78
C LEU A 143 -21.08 10.78 -7.75
N ASN A 144 -20.43 11.77 -7.18
CA ASN A 144 -20.82 13.18 -7.21
C ASN A 144 -19.63 14.09 -6.91
N ASP A 145 -19.83 15.39 -6.89
CA ASP A 145 -18.79 16.40 -6.68
C ASP A 145 -18.16 16.39 -5.27
N ARG A 146 -18.70 15.59 -4.34
CA ARG A 146 -18.19 15.43 -2.97
C ARG A 146 -17.19 14.29 -2.82
N VAL A 147 -17.06 13.43 -3.85
CA VAL A 147 -16.06 12.35 -3.88
C VAL A 147 -14.68 12.94 -4.16
N PHE A 148 -13.65 12.50 -3.45
CA PHE A 148 -12.27 12.98 -3.61
C PHE A 148 -11.26 11.85 -3.74
#